data_0f264b64c4a97b9cdc3882b64826c52b
#
_entry.id   0f264b64c4a97b9cdc3882b64826c52b
#
_cell.length_a   1.000
_cell.length_b   1.000
_cell.length_c   1.000
_cell.angle_alpha   90.00
_cell.angle_beta   90.00
_cell.angle_gamma   90.00
#
_symmetry.space_group_name_H-M   'P 1'
#
loop_
_entity.id
_entity.type
_entity.pdbx_description
1 polymer ?
#
loop_
_entity_poly.entity_id
_entity_poly.type
_entity_poly.pdbx_seq_one_letter_code
_entity_poly.pdbx_strand_id
1 'polypeptide(L)'
;MSLLDYIRIIIRRGWIIVLAVIITATAAFGFSKLQTEEYRATQKVLLLPARNDLGLSETLRILLRSFVEYLNTDEVARIVIETLELDMQPGELRSNVTINSDPTTLTIQIDVDLTDGPQAAAIATEWGRQLVAFRDRENSTLRREDRIEAQLLDTASYGLYRPNTQVNVAAGAVLGLLVGAIVVFVLEYLESNILRSATDINTLDLLASIPEEG
;
A
#
# COMPACT_ATOMS: atom_id res chain seq x y z
N MET A 1 10.50 22.41 32.87
CA MET A 1 10.87 20.99 32.77
C MET A 1 12.15 20.88 31.96
N SER A 2 13.19 20.26 32.51
CA SER A 2 14.44 20.04 31.78
C SER A 2 14.34 18.78 30.92
N LEU A 3 15.22 18.65 29.89
CA LEU A 3 15.30 17.41 29.07
C LEU A 3 15.53 16.16 29.93
N LEU A 4 16.23 16.31 31.05
CA LEU A 4 16.48 15.21 31.99
C LEU A 4 15.21 14.72 32.70
N ASP A 5 14.22 15.60 32.90
CA ASP A 5 12.94 15.20 33.52
C ASP A 5 12.15 14.30 32.57
N TYR A 6 12.14 14.56 31.26
CA TYR A 6 11.50 13.70 30.25
C TYR A 6 12.12 12.31 30.18
N ILE A 7 13.47 12.24 30.24
CA ILE A 7 14.17 10.95 30.23
C ILE A 7 13.83 10.14 31.47
N ARG A 8 13.74 10.78 32.66
CA ARG A 8 13.41 10.13 33.93
C ARG A 8 11.98 9.58 33.91
N ILE A 9 11.03 10.33 33.34
CA ILE A 9 9.62 9.89 33.18
C ILE A 9 9.55 8.66 32.29
N ILE A 10 10.25 8.67 31.15
CA ILE A 10 10.27 7.54 30.22
C ILE A 10 10.89 6.28 30.88
N ILE A 11 11.97 6.41 31.63
CA ILE A 11 12.60 5.27 32.32
C ILE A 11 11.66 4.72 33.43
N ARG A 12 10.99 5.58 34.16
CA ARG A 12 10.09 5.18 35.25
C ARG A 12 8.82 4.51 34.77
N ARG A 13 8.24 4.98 33.64
CA ARG A 13 6.92 4.56 33.13
C ARG A 13 6.98 3.96 31.72
N GLY A 14 8.17 3.72 31.18
CA GLY A 14 8.36 3.17 29.83
C GLY A 14 7.69 1.82 29.62
N TRP A 15 7.49 1.04 30.69
CA TRP A 15 6.75 -0.22 30.60
C TRP A 15 5.30 -0.03 30.09
N ILE A 16 4.67 1.13 30.34
CA ILE A 16 3.33 1.48 29.85
C ILE A 16 3.37 1.64 28.33
N ILE A 17 4.43 2.30 27.81
CA ILE A 17 4.63 2.46 26.38
C ILE A 17 4.83 1.09 25.72
N VAL A 18 5.70 0.24 26.31
CA VAL A 18 5.93 -1.11 25.82
C VAL A 18 4.64 -1.94 25.82
N LEU A 19 3.86 -1.85 26.88
CA LEU A 19 2.56 -2.55 26.96
C LEU A 19 1.58 -2.05 25.88
N ALA A 20 1.49 -0.73 25.68
CA ALA A 20 0.65 -0.15 24.64
C ALA A 20 1.08 -0.63 23.25
N VAL A 21 2.39 -0.66 22.95
CA VAL A 21 2.93 -1.18 21.70
C VAL A 21 2.57 -2.65 21.49
N ILE A 22 2.72 -3.48 22.51
CA ILE A 22 2.40 -4.92 22.43
C ILE A 22 0.89 -5.09 22.15
N ILE A 23 0.02 -4.38 22.84
CA ILE A 23 -1.43 -4.48 22.67
C ILE A 23 -1.82 -4.06 21.24
N THR A 24 -1.36 -2.90 20.78
CA THR A 24 -1.73 -2.39 19.45
C THR A 24 -1.13 -3.22 18.32
N ALA A 25 0.11 -3.69 18.47
CA ALA A 25 0.74 -4.57 17.47
C ALA A 25 0.01 -5.93 17.40
N THR A 26 -0.38 -6.50 18.55
CA THR A 26 -1.15 -7.76 18.58
C THR A 26 -2.55 -7.58 18.00
N ALA A 27 -3.21 -6.47 18.30
CA ALA A 27 -4.51 -6.13 17.71
C ALA A 27 -4.40 -5.95 16.17
N ALA A 28 -3.35 -5.26 15.68
CA ALA A 28 -3.09 -5.08 14.27
C ALA A 28 -2.78 -6.41 13.56
N PHE A 29 -2.04 -7.32 14.21
CA PHE A 29 -1.81 -8.66 13.70
C PHE A 29 -3.11 -9.46 13.57
N GLY A 30 -3.93 -9.47 14.63
CA GLY A 30 -5.24 -10.14 14.62
C GLY A 30 -6.16 -9.58 13.54
N PHE A 31 -6.24 -8.25 13.42
CA PHE A 31 -7.02 -7.58 12.37
C PHE A 31 -6.53 -7.96 10.98
N SER A 32 -5.19 -7.98 10.76
CA SER A 32 -4.60 -8.37 9.47
C SER A 32 -4.96 -9.80 9.08
N LYS A 33 -5.10 -10.72 10.03
CA LYS A 33 -5.50 -12.12 9.77
C LYS A 33 -6.98 -12.30 9.48
N LEU A 34 -7.82 -11.34 9.84
CA LEU A 34 -9.26 -11.33 9.55
C LEU A 34 -9.58 -10.67 8.19
N GLN A 35 -8.62 -9.98 7.58
CA GLN A 35 -8.80 -9.39 6.25
C GLN A 35 -8.83 -10.47 5.16
N THR A 36 -9.66 -10.26 4.15
CA THR A 36 -9.70 -11.12 2.95
C THR A 36 -8.36 -11.05 2.22
N GLU A 37 -7.83 -12.20 1.85
CA GLU A 37 -6.61 -12.28 1.07
C GLU A 37 -6.87 -11.85 -0.38
N GLU A 38 -6.03 -10.96 -0.89
CA GLU A 38 -6.00 -10.53 -2.28
C GLU A 38 -4.66 -10.91 -2.89
N TYR A 39 -4.73 -11.50 -4.06
CA TYR A 39 -3.57 -11.91 -4.85
C TYR A 39 -3.38 -10.95 -6.00
N ARG A 40 -2.15 -10.51 -6.21
CA ARG A 40 -1.77 -9.75 -7.39
C ARG A 40 -1.10 -10.66 -8.39
N ALA A 41 -1.64 -10.69 -9.60
CA ALA A 41 -1.00 -11.31 -10.75
C ALA A 41 -0.39 -10.24 -11.65
N THR A 42 0.83 -10.48 -12.10
CA THR A 42 1.56 -9.55 -12.98
C THR A 42 1.90 -10.22 -14.30
N GLN A 43 1.49 -9.60 -15.41
CA GLN A 43 1.93 -9.95 -16.77
C GLN A 43 2.69 -8.77 -17.36
N LYS A 44 3.83 -9.06 -17.99
CA LYS A 44 4.60 -8.07 -18.74
C LYS A 44 4.54 -8.35 -20.23
N VAL A 45 4.40 -7.30 -21.00
CA VAL A 45 4.45 -7.35 -22.48
C VAL A 45 5.62 -6.49 -22.93
N LEU A 46 6.54 -7.08 -23.67
CA LEU A 46 7.68 -6.40 -24.28
C LEU A 46 7.29 -5.92 -25.69
N LEU A 47 7.64 -4.68 -25.99
CA LEU A 47 7.45 -4.09 -27.31
C LEU A 47 8.81 -3.91 -27.99
N LEU A 48 8.96 -4.49 -29.17
CA LEU A 48 10.19 -4.50 -29.92
C LEU A 48 10.01 -3.76 -31.24
N PRO A 49 10.77 -2.68 -31.51
CA PRO A 49 10.80 -2.06 -32.82
C PRO A 49 11.52 -2.97 -33.83
N ALA A 50 11.01 -3.06 -35.04
CA ALA A 50 11.59 -3.91 -36.09
C ALA A 50 13.01 -3.49 -36.51
N ARG A 51 13.39 -2.26 -36.25
CA ARG A 51 14.75 -1.74 -36.48
C ARG A 51 15.25 -0.93 -35.29
N ASN A 52 16.56 -1.04 -35.06
CA ASN A 52 17.23 -0.30 -34.00
C ASN A 52 17.66 1.09 -34.49
N ASP A 53 16.70 1.99 -34.67
CA ASP A 53 17.00 3.40 -34.90
C ASP A 53 16.40 4.27 -33.78
N LEU A 54 17.01 5.43 -33.56
CA LEU A 54 16.58 6.35 -32.49
C LEU A 54 15.17 6.90 -32.77
N GLY A 55 14.78 7.11 -33.99
CA GLY A 55 13.47 7.66 -34.35
C GLY A 55 12.33 6.71 -34.00
N LEU A 56 12.45 5.43 -34.36
CA LEU A 56 11.42 4.43 -34.02
C LEU A 56 11.36 4.13 -32.54
N SER A 57 12.51 4.10 -31.86
CA SER A 57 12.59 3.90 -30.41
C SER A 57 11.93 5.05 -29.65
N GLU A 58 12.14 6.30 -30.06
CA GLU A 58 11.51 7.45 -29.44
C GLU A 58 9.99 7.50 -29.72
N THR A 59 9.61 7.18 -30.96
CA THR A 59 8.18 7.04 -31.32
C THR A 59 7.51 5.99 -30.45
N LEU A 60 8.13 4.84 -30.22
CA LEU A 60 7.60 3.78 -29.38
C LEU A 60 7.40 4.24 -27.94
N ARG A 61 8.34 5.00 -27.37
CA ARG A 61 8.19 5.57 -26.01
C ARG A 61 6.96 6.46 -25.87
N ILE A 62 6.65 7.23 -26.90
CA ILE A 62 5.43 8.07 -26.94
C ILE A 62 4.19 7.20 -27.06
N LEU A 63 4.23 6.16 -27.93
CA LEU A 63 3.11 5.26 -28.18
C LEU A 63 2.77 4.37 -26.97
N LEU A 64 3.72 4.07 -26.10
CA LEU A 64 3.46 3.28 -24.89
C LEU A 64 2.28 3.82 -24.07
N ARG A 65 2.16 5.15 -23.95
CA ARG A 65 1.02 5.77 -23.27
C ARG A 65 -0.30 5.50 -23.98
N SER A 66 -0.31 5.58 -25.29
CA SER A 66 -1.51 5.28 -26.08
C SER A 66 -1.92 3.81 -25.97
N PHE A 67 -0.96 2.90 -25.83
CA PHE A 67 -1.25 1.48 -25.60
C PHE A 67 -1.84 1.24 -24.20
N VAL A 68 -1.38 1.96 -23.19
CA VAL A 68 -2.00 1.92 -21.87
C VAL A 68 -3.45 2.40 -21.91
N GLU A 69 -3.71 3.51 -22.60
CA GLU A 69 -5.07 4.02 -22.79
C GLU A 69 -5.97 3.04 -23.54
N TYR A 70 -5.46 2.42 -24.62
CA TYR A 70 -6.20 1.39 -25.34
C TYR A 70 -6.56 0.20 -24.45
N LEU A 71 -5.61 -0.30 -23.69
CA LEU A 71 -5.81 -1.42 -22.78
C LEU A 71 -6.77 -1.07 -21.63
N ASN A 72 -6.84 0.20 -21.24
CA ASN A 72 -7.69 0.68 -20.15
C ASN A 72 -9.10 1.08 -20.65
N THR A 73 -9.67 0.31 -21.60
CA THR A 73 -11.00 0.54 -22.12
C THR A 73 -11.98 -0.53 -21.67
N ASP A 74 -13.28 -0.19 -21.61
CA ASP A 74 -14.34 -1.17 -21.34
C ASP A 74 -14.45 -2.23 -22.43
N GLU A 75 -14.04 -1.90 -23.63
CA GLU A 75 -14.03 -2.82 -24.78
C GLU A 75 -13.04 -3.98 -24.53
N VAL A 76 -11.80 -3.66 -24.10
CA VAL A 76 -10.81 -4.70 -23.78
C VAL A 76 -11.27 -5.52 -22.57
N ALA A 77 -11.82 -4.88 -21.55
CA ALA A 77 -12.37 -5.58 -20.39
C ALA A 77 -13.50 -6.55 -20.79
N ARG A 78 -14.40 -6.13 -21.68
CA ARG A 78 -15.49 -6.98 -22.20
C ARG A 78 -14.96 -8.18 -22.97
N ILE A 79 -13.96 -8.00 -23.82
CA ILE A 79 -13.34 -9.11 -24.57
C ILE A 79 -12.72 -10.14 -23.61
N VAL A 80 -12.03 -9.67 -22.55
CA VAL A 80 -11.43 -10.55 -21.55
C VAL A 80 -12.51 -11.32 -20.79
N ILE A 81 -13.62 -10.65 -20.38
CA ILE A 81 -14.76 -11.26 -19.71
C ILE A 81 -15.38 -12.35 -20.58
N GLU A 82 -15.64 -12.06 -21.86
CA GLU A 82 -16.23 -13.02 -22.81
C GLU A 82 -15.28 -14.21 -23.07
N THR A 83 -13.97 -13.95 -23.20
CA THR A 83 -12.97 -15.00 -23.48
C THR A 83 -12.78 -15.97 -22.33
N LEU A 84 -12.83 -15.45 -21.08
CA LEU A 84 -12.61 -16.22 -19.86
C LEU A 84 -13.92 -16.60 -19.16
N GLU A 85 -15.08 -16.28 -19.76
CA GLU A 85 -16.43 -16.57 -19.24
C GLU A 85 -16.62 -16.08 -17.79
N LEU A 86 -16.18 -14.82 -17.51
CA LEU A 86 -16.21 -14.25 -16.17
C LEU A 86 -17.61 -13.69 -15.85
N ASP A 87 -18.07 -13.94 -14.61
CA ASP A 87 -19.32 -13.35 -14.10
C ASP A 87 -19.04 -12.02 -13.38
N MET A 88 -18.69 -10.99 -14.16
CA MET A 88 -18.46 -9.63 -13.64
C MET A 88 -18.70 -8.57 -14.72
N GLN A 89 -18.86 -7.31 -14.30
CA GLN A 89 -19.05 -6.18 -15.20
C GLN A 89 -17.71 -5.61 -15.69
N PRO A 90 -17.64 -5.05 -16.91
CA PRO A 90 -16.39 -4.46 -17.43
C PRO A 90 -15.77 -3.39 -16.52
N GLY A 91 -16.61 -2.52 -15.93
CA GLY A 91 -16.13 -1.48 -15.00
C GLY A 91 -15.59 -2.05 -13.69
N GLU A 92 -16.18 -3.15 -13.19
CA GLU A 92 -15.69 -3.86 -12.01
C GLU A 92 -14.33 -4.52 -12.29
N LEU A 93 -14.22 -5.24 -13.41
CA LEU A 93 -12.95 -5.86 -13.80
C LEU A 93 -11.85 -4.80 -13.96
N ARG A 94 -12.13 -3.68 -14.64
CA ARG A 94 -11.16 -2.59 -14.80
C ARG A 94 -10.70 -1.98 -13.49
N SER A 95 -11.55 -1.90 -12.47
CA SER A 95 -11.17 -1.38 -11.16
C SER A 95 -10.12 -2.23 -10.45
N ASN A 96 -10.02 -3.51 -10.82
CA ASN A 96 -9.06 -4.48 -10.28
C ASN A 96 -7.82 -4.63 -11.15
N VAL A 97 -7.71 -3.88 -12.27
CA VAL A 97 -6.58 -3.94 -13.19
C VAL A 97 -5.82 -2.62 -13.18
N THR A 98 -4.51 -2.70 -12.98
CA THR A 98 -3.60 -1.55 -13.06
C THR A 98 -2.61 -1.77 -14.21
N ILE A 99 -2.56 -0.81 -15.14
CA ILE A 99 -1.70 -0.91 -16.32
C ILE A 99 -0.67 0.21 -16.27
N ASN A 100 0.60 -0.19 -16.31
CA ASN A 100 1.73 0.74 -16.28
C ASN A 100 2.65 0.49 -17.48
N SER A 101 3.28 1.54 -17.98
CA SER A 101 4.33 1.43 -19.01
C SER A 101 5.68 1.87 -18.47
N ASP A 102 6.73 1.14 -18.85
CA ASP A 102 8.12 1.53 -18.60
C ASP A 102 8.80 1.87 -19.93
N PRO A 103 9.02 3.17 -20.23
CA PRO A 103 9.69 3.60 -21.44
C PRO A 103 11.17 3.21 -21.52
N THR A 104 11.78 2.86 -20.38
CA THR A 104 13.20 2.47 -20.33
C THR A 104 13.40 1.06 -20.85
N THR A 105 12.51 0.15 -20.45
CA THR A 105 12.53 -1.26 -20.82
C THR A 105 11.62 -1.58 -22.01
N LEU A 106 10.85 -0.59 -22.48
CA LEU A 106 9.84 -0.73 -23.54
C LEU A 106 8.81 -1.81 -23.20
N THR A 107 8.40 -1.88 -21.95
CA THR A 107 7.43 -2.86 -21.46
C THR A 107 6.14 -2.21 -20.98
N ILE A 108 5.05 -2.96 -21.09
CA ILE A 108 3.79 -2.68 -20.41
C ILE A 108 3.58 -3.76 -19.38
N GLN A 109 3.35 -3.34 -18.14
CA GLN A 109 3.02 -4.20 -17.03
C GLN A 109 1.53 -4.10 -16.70
N ILE A 110 0.89 -5.26 -16.59
CA ILE A 110 -0.53 -5.42 -16.27
C ILE A 110 -0.59 -6.16 -14.95
N ASP A 111 -1.09 -5.49 -13.92
CA ASP A 111 -1.29 -6.03 -12.59
C ASP A 111 -2.80 -6.22 -12.36
N VAL A 112 -3.20 -7.40 -11.91
CA VAL A 112 -4.60 -7.77 -11.63
C VAL A 112 -4.70 -8.22 -10.18
N ASP A 113 -5.57 -7.56 -9.41
CA ASP A 113 -5.78 -7.81 -7.98
C ASP A 113 -7.14 -8.50 -7.77
N LEU A 114 -7.14 -9.76 -7.36
CA LEU A 114 -8.35 -10.54 -7.07
C LEU A 114 -8.13 -11.46 -5.87
N THR A 115 -9.23 -11.97 -5.33
CA THR A 115 -9.19 -12.98 -4.26
C THR A 115 -8.80 -14.38 -4.75
N ASP A 116 -8.92 -14.64 -6.04
CA ASP A 116 -8.50 -15.88 -6.70
C ASP A 116 -7.22 -15.61 -7.54
N GLY A 117 -6.07 -16.10 -7.06
CA GLY A 117 -4.78 -15.91 -7.71
C GLY A 117 -4.68 -16.52 -9.11
N PRO A 118 -5.07 -17.81 -9.33
CA PRO A 118 -5.16 -18.41 -10.64
C PRO A 118 -6.02 -17.62 -11.63
N GLN A 119 -7.17 -17.13 -11.21
CA GLN A 119 -8.05 -16.31 -12.04
C GLN A 119 -7.40 -14.98 -12.38
N ALA A 120 -6.77 -14.31 -11.41
CA ALA A 120 -6.01 -13.07 -11.63
C ALA A 120 -4.91 -13.27 -12.68
N ALA A 121 -4.17 -14.39 -12.63
CA ALA A 121 -3.12 -14.70 -13.60
C ALA A 121 -3.68 -14.96 -15.01
N ALA A 122 -4.81 -15.66 -15.12
CA ALA A 122 -5.49 -15.87 -16.40
C ALA A 122 -5.93 -14.54 -17.02
N ILE A 123 -6.54 -13.67 -16.22
CA ILE A 123 -6.97 -12.33 -16.65
C ILE A 123 -5.77 -11.48 -17.10
N ALA A 124 -4.70 -11.42 -16.29
CA ALA A 124 -3.51 -10.65 -16.63
C ALA A 124 -2.88 -11.11 -17.96
N THR A 125 -2.81 -12.46 -18.17
CA THR A 125 -2.30 -13.04 -19.40
C THR A 125 -3.19 -12.70 -20.58
N GLU A 126 -4.52 -12.82 -20.44
CA GLU A 126 -5.45 -12.52 -21.53
C GLU A 126 -5.42 -11.03 -21.89
N TRP A 127 -5.32 -10.15 -20.89
CA TRP A 127 -5.14 -8.72 -21.11
C TRP A 127 -3.87 -8.41 -21.93
N GLY A 128 -2.77 -9.08 -21.61
CA GLY A 128 -1.54 -8.98 -22.38
C GLY A 128 -1.70 -9.47 -23.83
N ARG A 129 -2.47 -10.57 -24.04
CA ARG A 129 -2.78 -11.08 -25.38
C ARG A 129 -3.58 -10.08 -26.21
N GLN A 130 -4.45 -9.27 -25.60
CA GLN A 130 -5.18 -8.23 -26.33
C GLN A 130 -4.24 -7.17 -26.91
N LEU A 131 -3.16 -6.82 -26.21
CA LEU A 131 -2.14 -5.94 -26.75
C LEU A 131 -1.38 -6.59 -27.93
N VAL A 132 -1.01 -7.86 -27.79
CA VAL A 132 -0.35 -8.59 -28.86
C VAL A 132 -1.25 -8.64 -30.11
N ALA A 133 -2.51 -9.03 -29.95
CA ALA A 133 -3.49 -9.10 -31.03
C ALA A 133 -3.75 -7.72 -31.68
N PHE A 134 -3.77 -6.65 -30.87
CA PHE A 134 -3.87 -5.29 -31.38
C PHE A 134 -2.65 -4.93 -32.25
N ARG A 135 -1.44 -5.23 -31.78
CA ARG A 135 -0.21 -4.96 -32.55
C ARG A 135 -0.12 -5.79 -33.84
N ASP A 136 -0.54 -7.04 -33.79
CA ASP A 136 -0.55 -7.90 -35.00
C ASP A 136 -1.49 -7.35 -36.05
N ARG A 137 -2.67 -6.86 -35.67
CA ARG A 137 -3.60 -6.19 -36.63
C ARG A 137 -3.00 -4.94 -37.23
N GLU A 138 -2.41 -4.05 -36.43
CA GLU A 138 -1.75 -2.84 -36.90
C GLU A 138 -0.55 -3.16 -37.82
N ASN A 139 0.29 -4.11 -37.41
CA ASN A 139 1.46 -4.54 -38.17
C ASN A 139 1.10 -5.14 -39.53
N SER A 140 -0.11 -5.68 -39.73
CA SER A 140 -0.56 -6.23 -40.99
C SER A 140 -0.62 -5.17 -42.11
N THR A 141 -0.83 -3.91 -41.75
CA THR A 141 -0.93 -2.76 -42.71
C THR A 141 0.38 -2.01 -42.85
N LEU A 142 1.39 -2.27 -42.01
CA LEU A 142 2.64 -1.55 -41.96
C LEU A 142 3.75 -2.28 -42.77
N ARG A 143 4.72 -1.51 -43.29
CA ARG A 143 5.95 -2.07 -43.86
C ARG A 143 6.74 -2.77 -42.76
N ARG A 144 7.52 -3.79 -43.12
CA ARG A 144 8.29 -4.57 -42.14
C ARG A 144 9.19 -3.71 -41.28
N GLU A 145 9.81 -2.69 -41.80
CA GLU A 145 10.73 -1.77 -41.15
C GLU A 145 10.07 -0.84 -40.15
N ASP A 146 8.73 -0.65 -40.22
CA ASP A 146 7.97 0.25 -39.35
C ASP A 146 7.15 -0.51 -38.32
N ARG A 147 7.29 -1.84 -38.23
CA ARG A 147 6.53 -2.68 -37.31
C ARG A 147 7.06 -2.56 -35.90
N ILE A 148 6.14 -2.68 -34.98
CA ILE A 148 6.42 -2.82 -33.54
C ILE A 148 5.80 -4.16 -33.10
N GLU A 149 6.64 -5.12 -32.79
CA GLU A 149 6.19 -6.42 -32.30
C GLU A 149 5.89 -6.34 -30.81
N ALA A 150 4.84 -7.04 -30.37
CA ALA A 150 4.50 -7.21 -28.96
C ALA A 150 4.58 -8.68 -28.60
N GLN A 151 5.23 -9.02 -27.49
CA GLN A 151 5.31 -10.39 -27.00
C GLN A 151 5.14 -10.43 -25.49
N LEU A 152 4.46 -11.45 -25.00
CA LEU A 152 4.36 -11.71 -23.58
C LEU A 152 5.75 -12.11 -23.05
N LEU A 153 6.19 -11.46 -21.97
CA LEU A 153 7.33 -11.90 -21.19
C LEU A 153 6.82 -12.85 -20.11
N ASP A 154 7.35 -14.04 -20.07
CA ASP A 154 7.00 -15.09 -19.11
C ASP A 154 5.49 -15.40 -19.01
N THR A 155 5.15 -16.34 -18.15
CA THR A 155 3.77 -16.60 -17.75
C THR A 155 3.43 -15.72 -16.57
N ALA A 156 2.21 -15.15 -16.55
CA ALA A 156 1.76 -14.36 -15.42
C ALA A 156 1.90 -15.15 -14.11
N SER A 157 2.60 -14.54 -13.16
CA SER A 157 2.77 -15.10 -11.82
C SER A 157 1.93 -14.31 -10.84
N TYR A 158 1.35 -15.00 -9.87
CA TYR A 158 0.57 -14.35 -8.80
C TYR A 158 1.20 -14.59 -7.44
N GLY A 159 0.97 -13.66 -6.53
CA GLY A 159 1.41 -13.75 -5.15
C GLY A 159 0.47 -13.00 -4.22
N LEU A 160 0.52 -13.33 -2.92
CA LEU A 160 -0.27 -12.61 -1.91
C LEU A 160 0.13 -11.13 -1.89
N TYR A 161 -0.81 -10.26 -2.15
CA TYR A 161 -0.62 -8.80 -2.21
C TYR A 161 -1.12 -8.11 -0.93
N ARG A 162 -2.30 -8.52 -0.46
CA ARG A 162 -2.92 -8.02 0.78
C ARG A 162 -3.51 -9.17 1.58
N PRO A 163 -3.54 -9.04 2.91
CA PRO A 163 -2.98 -7.97 3.74
C PRO A 163 -1.46 -8.09 3.89
N ASN A 164 -0.77 -6.95 3.92
CA ASN A 164 0.64 -6.94 4.30
C ASN A 164 0.75 -6.91 5.84
N THR A 165 0.75 -8.09 6.45
CA THR A 165 0.78 -8.25 7.91
C THR A 165 1.97 -7.54 8.56
N GLN A 166 3.14 -7.51 7.91
CA GLN A 166 4.33 -6.84 8.45
C GLN A 166 4.11 -5.32 8.55
N VAL A 167 3.55 -4.71 7.50
CA VAL A 167 3.24 -3.27 7.48
C VAL A 167 2.16 -2.94 8.50
N ASN A 168 1.11 -3.76 8.59
CA ASN A 168 0.02 -3.55 9.55
C ASN A 168 0.50 -3.62 11.00
N VAL A 169 1.35 -4.60 11.34
CA VAL A 169 1.95 -4.74 12.67
C VAL A 169 2.90 -3.58 12.98
N ALA A 170 3.73 -3.16 12.02
CA ALA A 170 4.61 -2.01 12.19
C ALA A 170 3.82 -0.71 12.43
N ALA A 171 2.75 -0.48 11.66
CA ALA A 171 1.86 0.66 11.86
C ALA A 171 1.18 0.61 13.24
N GLY A 172 0.72 -0.58 13.67
CA GLY A 172 0.18 -0.81 15.00
C GLY A 172 1.19 -0.50 16.12
N ALA A 173 2.45 -0.90 15.94
CA ALA A 173 3.52 -0.61 16.89
C ALA A 173 3.80 0.90 17.01
N VAL A 174 3.86 1.62 15.88
CA VAL A 174 4.02 3.10 15.86
C VAL A 174 2.85 3.78 16.55
N LEU A 175 1.62 3.35 16.25
CA LEU A 175 0.43 3.88 16.93
C LEU A 175 0.47 3.64 18.43
N GLY A 176 0.87 2.44 18.87
CA GLY A 176 1.03 2.09 20.27
C GLY A 176 2.08 2.95 20.98
N LEU A 177 3.18 3.28 20.30
CA LEU A 177 4.22 4.18 20.78
C LEU A 177 3.65 5.59 21.06
N LEU A 178 2.89 6.13 20.10
CA LEU A 178 2.26 7.45 20.23
C LEU A 178 1.22 7.47 21.34
N VAL A 179 0.32 6.50 21.38
CA VAL A 179 -0.72 6.39 22.42
C VAL A 179 -0.09 6.17 23.80
N GLY A 180 0.90 5.27 23.90
CA GLY A 180 1.63 5.01 25.13
C GLY A 180 2.35 6.24 25.67
N ALA A 181 2.99 7.03 24.80
CA ALA A 181 3.62 8.29 25.18
C ALA A 181 2.58 9.29 25.72
N ILE A 182 1.45 9.47 25.02
CA ILE A 182 0.36 10.36 25.47
C ILE A 182 -0.13 9.93 26.86
N VAL A 183 -0.40 8.63 27.05
CA VAL A 183 -0.86 8.10 28.36
C VAL A 183 0.15 8.38 29.46
N VAL A 184 1.45 8.17 29.22
CA VAL A 184 2.50 8.44 30.21
C VAL A 184 2.53 9.93 30.58
N PHE A 185 2.45 10.84 29.59
CA PHE A 185 2.44 12.27 29.88
C PHE A 185 1.18 12.73 30.61
N VAL A 186 0.01 12.18 30.28
CA VAL A 186 -1.24 12.48 30.97
C VAL A 186 -1.17 12.01 32.44
N LEU A 187 -0.69 10.80 32.70
CA LEU A 187 -0.53 10.28 34.05
C LEU A 187 0.45 11.12 34.86
N GLU A 188 1.56 11.56 34.29
CA GLU A 188 2.53 12.43 34.98
C GLU A 188 1.94 13.81 35.27
N TYR A 189 1.17 14.37 34.33
CA TYR A 189 0.49 15.66 34.52
C TYR A 189 -0.52 15.58 35.68
N LEU A 190 -1.33 14.53 35.75
CA LEU A 190 -2.30 14.31 36.83
C LEU A 190 -1.61 14.14 38.17
N GLU A 191 -0.54 13.34 38.26
CA GLU A 191 0.20 13.11 39.49
C GLU A 191 0.86 14.40 40.00
N SER A 192 1.44 15.21 39.12
CA SER A 192 2.08 16.47 39.48
C SER A 192 1.08 17.50 40.05
N ASN A 193 -0.18 17.49 39.57
CA ASN A 193 -1.23 18.37 40.08
C ASN A 193 -1.79 17.91 41.45
N ILE A 194 -1.94 16.59 41.67
CA ILE A 194 -2.44 16.05 42.92
C ILE A 194 -1.44 16.28 44.06
N LEU A 195 -0.14 16.09 43.81
CA LEU A 195 0.89 16.31 44.83
C LEU A 195 1.01 17.78 45.26
N ARG A 196 0.81 18.74 44.33
CA ARG A 196 0.77 20.17 44.67
C ARG A 196 -0.42 20.49 45.59
N SER A 197 -1.60 19.96 45.29
CA SER A 197 -2.79 20.17 46.14
C SER A 197 -2.65 19.61 47.55
N ALA A 198 -2.00 18.45 47.71
CA ALA A 198 -1.76 17.86 49.01
C ALA A 198 -0.73 18.65 49.87
N THR A 199 0.27 19.23 49.24
CA THR A 199 1.27 20.09 49.90
C THR A 199 0.66 21.41 50.39
N ASP A 200 -0.26 21.99 49.61
CA ASP A 200 -0.95 23.22 49.96
C ASP A 200 -1.91 23.01 51.16
N ILE A 201 -2.54 21.87 51.31
CA ILE A 201 -3.41 21.53 52.44
C ILE A 201 -2.58 21.41 53.74
N ASN A 202 -1.42 20.74 53.70
CA ASN A 202 -0.54 20.60 54.84
C ASN A 202 0.05 21.93 55.32
N THR A 203 0.29 22.90 54.42
CA THR A 203 0.75 24.25 54.81
C THR A 203 -0.35 25.08 55.43
N LEU A 204 -1.61 24.89 55.07
CA LEU A 204 -2.74 25.57 55.73
C LEU A 204 -2.99 25.05 57.17
N ASP A 205 -2.86 23.74 57.40
CA ASP A 205 -2.96 23.15 58.72
C ASP A 205 -1.85 23.62 59.69
N LEU A 206 -0.64 23.82 59.18
CA LEU A 206 0.49 24.36 59.95
C LEU A 206 0.26 25.83 60.37
N LEU A 207 -0.38 26.63 59.51
CA LEU A 207 -0.70 28.03 59.79
C LEU A 207 -1.87 28.18 60.78
N ALA A 208 -2.79 27.21 60.82
CA ALA A 208 -3.93 27.18 61.72
C ALA A 208 -3.54 26.77 63.16
N SER A 209 -2.34 26.22 63.39
CA SER A 209 -1.85 25.73 64.70
C SER A 209 -0.96 26.74 65.47
N ILE A 210 -0.86 28.01 65.04
CA ILE A 210 -0.14 29.03 65.80
C ILE A 210 -0.97 29.43 67.00
N PRO A 211 -0.53 29.15 68.27
CA PRO A 211 -1.26 29.58 69.42
C PRO A 211 -1.19 31.07 69.56
N GLU A 212 -2.37 31.73 69.83
CA GLU A 212 -2.42 33.13 70.27
C GLU A 212 -1.72 33.21 71.65
N GLU A 213 -0.55 33.85 71.70
CA GLU A 213 0.03 34.28 72.94
C GLU A 213 -0.76 35.50 73.45
N GLY A 214 -1.46 35.26 74.60
CA GLY A 214 -2.11 36.29 75.46
C GLY A 214 -1.12 36.98 76.37
#